data_38e7ee0cc44c40b6bd4f6963fe0de733
#
_entry.id   38e7ee0cc44c40b6bd4f6963fe0de733
#
_cell.length_a   1.000
_cell.length_b   1.000
_cell.length_c   1.000
_cell.angle_alpha   90.00
_cell.angle_beta   90.00
_cell.angle_gamma   90.00
#
_symmetry.space_group_name_H-M   'P 1'
#
loop_
_entity.id
_entity.type
_entity.pdbx_description
1 polymer ?
#
loop_
_entity_poly.entity_id
_entity_poly.type
_entity_poly.pdbx_seq_one_letter_code
_entity_poly.pdbx_strand_id
1 'polypeptide(L)' 'RITGKVKWFNNAKGYGFIERDGGSDVFVHFSAVQGNGFRTLEEGQAVEFEIVDGPKGPQAGNVTKI' A
#
# COMPACT_ATOMS: atom_id res chain seq x y z
N ARG A 1 -9.42 0.26 10.05
CA ARG A 1 -8.38 0.57 9.08
C ARG A 1 -7.03 0.64 9.77
N ILE A 2 -6.00 0.39 9.02
CA ILE A 2 -4.64 0.32 9.54
C ILE A 2 -3.83 1.45 8.91
N THR A 3 -2.98 2.09 9.72
CA THR A 3 -2.06 3.08 9.19
C THR A 3 -0.67 2.47 9.08
N GLY A 4 0.08 2.91 8.09
CA GLY A 4 1.44 2.46 7.89
C GLY A 4 2.21 3.45 7.03
N LYS A 5 3.42 3.06 6.66
CA LYS A 5 4.27 3.88 5.79
C LYS A 5 4.73 3.04 4.62
N VAL A 6 4.80 3.65 3.46
CA VAL A 6 5.30 2.98 2.26
C VAL A 6 6.78 2.68 2.46
N LYS A 7 7.14 1.41 2.42
CA LYS A 7 8.52 0.98 2.53
C LYS A 7 9.27 1.24 1.24
N TRP A 8 8.67 0.84 0.14
CA TRP A 8 9.14 1.17 -1.20
C TRP A 8 8.00 0.91 -2.19
N PHE A 9 8.07 1.55 -3.33
CA PHE A 9 7.06 1.38 -4.37
C PHE A 9 7.71 1.58 -5.74
N ASN A 10 7.45 0.64 -6.65
CA ASN A 10 7.95 0.72 -8.01
C ASN A 10 6.84 1.24 -8.91
N ASN A 11 6.92 2.52 -9.27
CA ASN A 11 5.89 3.17 -10.07
C ASN A 11 5.81 2.63 -11.50
N ALA A 12 6.90 2.10 -12.02
CA ALA A 12 6.92 1.53 -13.36
C ALA A 12 6.16 0.20 -13.41
N LYS A 13 6.32 -0.63 -12.38
CA LYS A 13 5.65 -1.93 -12.30
C LYS A 13 4.32 -1.86 -11.57
N GLY A 14 4.10 -0.82 -10.78
CA GLY A 14 2.85 -0.58 -10.09
C GLY A 14 2.63 -1.38 -8.83
N TYR A 15 3.69 -1.72 -8.10
CA TYR A 15 3.55 -2.42 -6.83
C TYR A 15 4.65 -2.03 -5.85
N GLY A 16 4.44 -2.39 -4.60
CA GLY A 16 5.41 -2.16 -3.55
C GLY A 16 4.97 -2.78 -2.24
N PHE A 17 5.55 -2.31 -1.15
CA PHE A 17 5.23 -2.79 0.18
C PHE A 17 5.02 -1.65 1.14
N ILE A 18 4.09 -1.86 2.06
CA ILE A 18 3.77 -0.93 3.14
C ILE A 18 4.20 -1.60 4.44
N GLU A 19 4.99 -0.90 5.25
CA GLU A 19 5.32 -1.39 6.58
C GLU A 19 4.28 -0.88 7.59
N ARG A 20 4.03 -1.70 8.60
CA ARG A 20 3.08 -1.37 9.66
C ARG A 20 3.62 -1.80 11.00
N ASP A 21 3.15 -1.14 12.06
CA ASP A 21 3.57 -1.49 13.41
C ASP A 21 2.98 -2.83 13.81
N GLY A 22 3.80 -3.65 14.42
CA GLY A 22 3.36 -4.91 15.00
C GLY A 22 3.02 -6.01 14.01
N GLY A 23 3.41 -5.87 12.75
CA GLY A 23 3.11 -6.89 11.76
C GLY A 23 4.10 -6.91 10.61
N SER A 24 3.92 -7.88 9.74
CA SER A 24 4.75 -8.02 8.54
C SER A 24 4.41 -6.95 7.51
N ASP A 25 5.34 -6.69 6.60
CA ASP A 25 5.08 -5.80 5.47
C ASP A 25 3.93 -6.33 4.65
N VAL A 26 3.16 -5.41 4.08
CA VAL A 26 1.96 -5.76 3.31
C VAL A 26 2.18 -5.37 1.85
N PHE A 27 1.92 -6.30 0.95
CA PHE A 27 1.99 -6.03 -0.48
C PHE A 27 0.91 -5.01 -0.89
N VAL A 28 1.26 -4.09 -1.78
CA VAL A 28 0.32 -3.12 -2.32
C VAL A 28 0.48 -3.03 -3.82
N HIS A 29 -0.65 -3.01 -4.53
CA HIS A 29 -0.70 -2.84 -5.98
C HIS A 29 -1.35 -1.50 -6.30
N PHE A 30 -0.94 -0.86 -7.40
CA PHE A 30 -1.46 0.47 -7.73
C PHE A 30 -2.98 0.51 -7.85
N SER A 31 -3.60 -0.59 -8.24
CA SER A 31 -5.06 -0.66 -8.38
C SER A 31 -5.78 -0.51 -7.03
N ALA A 32 -5.07 -0.71 -5.92
CA ALA A 32 -5.64 -0.55 -4.58
C ALA A 32 -5.49 0.88 -4.05
N VAL A 33 -4.71 1.71 -4.72
CA VAL A 33 -4.51 3.10 -4.30
C VAL A 33 -5.68 3.95 -4.75
N GLN A 34 -6.31 4.63 -3.80
CA GLN A 34 -7.47 5.49 -4.08
C GLN A 34 -7.01 6.88 -4.51
N GLY A 35 -7.84 7.54 -5.29
CA GLY A 35 -7.61 8.91 -5.69
C GLY A 35 -7.82 9.13 -7.16
N ASN A 36 -7.86 10.41 -7.55
CA ASN A 36 -7.98 10.83 -8.94
C ASN A 36 -6.58 11.12 -9.48
N GLY A 37 -6.30 10.67 -10.70
CA GLY A 37 -5.00 10.92 -11.30
C GLY A 37 -4.01 9.81 -11.01
N PHE A 38 -2.78 10.18 -10.68
CA PHE A 38 -1.71 9.21 -10.51
C PHE A 38 -1.89 8.40 -9.24
N ARG A 39 -1.85 7.08 -9.39
CA ARG A 39 -1.96 6.15 -8.27
C ARG A 39 -0.57 5.69 -7.87
N THR A 40 0.28 6.65 -7.52
CA THR A 40 1.65 6.39 -7.13
C THR A 40 1.85 6.62 -5.65
N LEU A 41 2.82 5.90 -5.09
CA LEU A 41 3.20 6.06 -3.69
C LEU A 41 4.68 6.38 -3.62
N GLU A 42 5.07 7.10 -2.58
CA GLU A 42 6.47 7.45 -2.36
C GLU A 42 6.98 6.78 -1.10
N GLU A 43 8.26 6.46 -1.09
CA GLU A 43 8.92 5.86 0.06
C GLU A 43 8.75 6.76 1.28
N GLY A 44 8.35 6.16 2.39
CA GLY A 44 8.14 6.89 3.64
C GLY A 44 6.80 7.59 3.77
N GLN A 45 5.96 7.54 2.73
CA GLN A 45 4.66 8.20 2.76
C GLN A 45 3.71 7.51 3.73
N ALA A 46 3.00 8.28 4.54
CA ALA A 46 1.99 7.76 5.45
C ALA A 46 0.71 7.42 4.67
N VAL A 47 0.17 6.25 4.93
CA VAL A 47 -1.04 5.77 4.25
C VAL A 47 -1.96 5.06 5.25
N GLU A 48 -3.22 4.99 4.88
CA GLU A 48 -4.23 4.22 5.61
C GLU A 48 -4.79 3.17 4.65
N PHE A 49 -5.00 1.96 5.13
CA PHE A 49 -5.41 0.87 4.26
C PHE A 49 -6.12 -0.23 5.04
N GLU A 50 -6.66 -1.20 4.31
CA GLU A 50 -7.27 -2.40 4.87
C GLU A 50 -6.45 -3.62 4.43
N ILE A 51 -6.47 -4.67 5.23
CA ILE A 51 -5.84 -5.94 4.85
C ILE A 51 -6.89 -6.78 4.15
N VAL A 52 -6.57 -7.22 2.94
CA VAL A 52 -7.42 -8.15 2.19
C VAL A 52 -6.60 -9.35 1.76
N ASP A 53 -7.27 -10.49 1.60
CA ASP A 53 -6.59 -11.70 1.14
C ASP A 53 -6.40 -11.62 -0.38
N GLY A 54 -5.18 -11.83 -0.80
CA GLY A 54 -4.83 -11.83 -2.21
C GLY A 54 -4.18 -13.14 -2.63
N PRO A 55 -3.89 -13.30 -3.92
CA PRO A 55 -3.27 -14.53 -4.44
C PRO A 55 -1.93 -14.86 -3.81
N LYS A 56 -1.21 -13.85 -3.35
CA LYS A 56 0.11 -14.01 -2.74
C LYS A 56 0.08 -13.85 -1.22
N GLY A 57 -1.10 -13.85 -0.61
CA GLY A 57 -1.26 -13.65 0.81
C GLY A 57 -1.88 -12.30 1.12
N PRO A 58 -1.70 -11.79 2.34
CA PRO A 58 -2.28 -10.51 2.72
C PRO A 58 -1.76 -9.36 1.88
N GLN A 59 -2.67 -8.49 1.43
CA GLN A 59 -2.29 -7.31 0.68
C GLN A 59 -3.13 -6.11 1.12
N ALA A 60 -2.66 -4.92 0.81
CA ALA A 60 -3.35 -3.69 1.16
C ALA A 60 -4.48 -3.42 0.17
N GLY A 61 -5.64 -3.05 0.70
CA GLY A 61 -6.79 -2.63 -0.10
C GLY A 61 -7.23 -1.25 0.33
N ASN A 62 -7.88 -0.53 -0.57
CA ASN A 62 -8.42 0.81 -0.30
C ASN A 62 -7.37 1.73 0.34
N VAL A 63 -6.20 1.80 -0.27
CA VAL A 63 -5.08 2.59 0.24
C VAL A 63 -5.34 4.07 -0.02
N THR A 64 -5.30 4.87 1.03
CA THR A 64 -5.44 6.31 0.93
C THR A 64 -4.25 7.00 1.57
N LYS A 65 -3.82 8.08 0.96
CA LYS A 65 -2.74 8.90 1.51
C LYS A 65 -3.28 9.74 2.65
N ILE A 66 -2.53 9.78 3.71
CA ILE A 66 -2.91 10.58 4.87
C ILE A 66 -2.30 11.97 4.76
#